data_4c28d15f287f2799d281fe47f6ccf56a
#
_entry.id   4c28d15f287f2799d281fe47f6ccf56a
#
_cell.length_a   1.000
_cell.length_b   1.000
_cell.length_c   1.000
_cell.angle_alpha   90.00
_cell.angle_beta   90.00
_cell.angle_gamma   90.00
#
_symmetry.space_group_name_H-M   'P 1'
#
loop_
_entity.id
_entity.type
_entity.pdbx_description
1 polymer ?
#
loop_
_entity_poly.entity_id
_entity_poly.type
_entity_poly.pdbx_seq_one_letter_code
_entity_poly.pdbx_strand_id
1 'polypeptide(L)'
;MAHSLEGRLALVVGGSGGIGAATARVLAEAGARVIVTHTARSAGAAASLAGSLPGSGHMALPADVADTASLLALREDVRARCGDALHLLVNAAGFTKPVPHADLDALDDGLIDRMFTVNWRGQFAAIRAFAPMLKASGDGLIVSVSSIAGRTGVGSSIAYCAAKAGIDVMTKSLARALAPEVRVLAVAPGVVDTGFVPGRGPDFNAKIAASTPLGRVGSARDVARAILACATSLQFSTGTTIVLDGGRSL
;
A
#
# COMPACT_ATOMS: atom_id res chain seq x y z
N MET A 1 12.98 9.77 21.58
CA MET A 1 11.54 9.63 21.83
C MET A 1 10.96 8.90 20.63
N ALA A 2 10.24 7.79 20.82
CA ALA A 2 9.55 7.14 19.72
C ALA A 2 8.51 8.14 19.16
N HIS A 3 8.57 8.41 17.86
CA HIS A 3 7.61 9.31 17.22
C HIS A 3 6.22 8.67 17.31
N SER A 4 5.37 9.23 18.15
CA SER A 4 3.99 8.81 18.35
C SER A 4 3.10 9.27 17.20
N LEU A 5 2.14 8.44 16.82
CA LEU A 5 1.05 8.81 15.92
C LEU A 5 -0.26 9.11 16.67
N GLU A 6 -0.18 9.40 17.97
CA GLU A 6 -1.34 9.78 18.76
C GLU A 6 -2.08 10.98 18.16
N GLY A 7 -3.41 10.89 18.12
CA GLY A 7 -4.27 11.89 17.48
C GLY A 7 -4.27 11.84 15.95
N ARG A 8 -3.45 10.99 15.32
CA ARG A 8 -3.40 10.86 13.86
C ARG A 8 -4.42 9.84 13.36
N LEU A 9 -5.12 10.19 12.29
CA LEU A 9 -6.01 9.28 11.55
C LEU A 9 -5.27 8.70 10.35
N ALA A 10 -5.26 7.38 10.23
CA ALA A 10 -4.66 6.65 9.12
C ALA A 10 -5.71 5.83 8.38
N LEU A 11 -5.73 5.93 7.05
CA LEU A 11 -6.52 5.09 6.16
C LEU A 11 -5.61 4.12 5.42
N VAL A 12 -5.85 2.82 5.59
CA VAL A 12 -5.12 1.74 4.91
C VAL A 12 -6.03 1.09 3.87
N VAL A 13 -5.85 1.46 2.62
CA VAL A 13 -6.58 0.92 1.48
C VAL A 13 -6.00 -0.46 1.14
N GLY A 14 -6.87 -1.51 1.16
CA GLY A 14 -6.42 -2.90 1.09
C GLY A 14 -5.90 -3.43 2.43
N GLY A 15 -6.46 -2.93 3.53
CA GLY A 15 -6.01 -3.22 4.89
C GLY A 15 -6.35 -4.61 5.42
N SER A 16 -7.15 -5.43 4.70
CA SER A 16 -7.65 -6.71 5.22
C SER A 16 -6.66 -7.88 5.14
N GLY A 17 -5.51 -7.74 4.50
CA GLY A 17 -4.56 -8.84 4.35
C GLY A 17 -3.12 -8.41 4.12
N GLY A 18 -2.19 -9.37 4.26
CA GLY A 18 -0.78 -9.20 3.92
C GLY A 18 -0.14 -7.93 4.50
N ILE A 19 0.44 -7.12 3.64
CA ILE A 19 1.12 -5.86 3.99
C ILE A 19 0.14 -4.88 4.63
N GLY A 20 -1.10 -4.77 4.11
CA GLY A 20 -2.09 -3.83 4.64
C GLY A 20 -2.47 -4.12 6.09
N ALA A 21 -2.72 -5.38 6.43
CA ALA A 21 -3.06 -5.78 7.81
C ALA A 21 -1.88 -5.58 8.77
N ALA A 22 -0.65 -5.90 8.34
CA ALA A 22 0.54 -5.64 9.13
C ALA A 22 0.76 -4.13 9.35
N THR A 23 0.49 -3.31 8.32
CA THR A 23 0.56 -1.85 8.40
C THR A 23 -0.46 -1.30 9.40
N ALA A 24 -1.72 -1.76 9.33
CA ALA A 24 -2.74 -1.35 10.28
C ALA A 24 -2.33 -1.61 11.74
N ARG A 25 -1.76 -2.79 12.01
CA ARG A 25 -1.26 -3.13 13.37
C ARG A 25 -0.12 -2.21 13.80
N VAL A 26 0.90 -2.04 12.97
CA VAL A 26 2.08 -1.22 13.31
C VAL A 26 1.70 0.25 13.51
N LEU A 27 0.77 0.78 12.72
CA LEU A 27 0.28 2.16 12.91
C LEU A 27 -0.54 2.31 14.18
N ALA A 28 -1.39 1.32 14.52
CA ALA A 28 -2.13 1.32 15.78
C ALA A 28 -1.22 1.13 16.99
N GLU A 29 -0.19 0.27 16.93
CA GLU A 29 0.87 0.13 17.94
C GLU A 29 1.59 1.47 18.18
N ALA A 30 1.69 2.33 17.16
CA ALA A 30 2.27 3.67 17.26
C ALA A 30 1.27 4.75 17.73
N GLY A 31 0.02 4.41 18.02
CA GLY A 31 -0.99 5.31 18.56
C GLY A 31 -1.96 5.91 17.52
N ALA A 32 -1.85 5.55 16.23
CA ALA A 32 -2.78 6.04 15.23
C ALA A 32 -4.18 5.41 15.38
N ARG A 33 -5.22 6.21 15.14
CA ARG A 33 -6.55 5.67 14.84
C ARG A 33 -6.56 5.18 13.38
N VAL A 34 -6.92 3.91 13.16
CA VAL A 34 -6.76 3.26 11.87
C VAL A 34 -8.12 2.88 11.27
N ILE A 35 -8.30 3.22 10.00
CA ILE A 35 -9.39 2.73 9.16
C ILE A 35 -8.77 1.76 8.15
N VAL A 36 -9.30 0.54 8.08
CA VAL A 36 -8.92 -0.43 7.05
C VAL A 36 -10.03 -0.59 6.02
N THR A 37 -9.69 -0.66 4.74
CA THR A 37 -10.71 -0.93 3.73
C THR A 37 -10.75 -2.40 3.36
N HIS A 38 -11.93 -2.83 2.89
CA HIS A 38 -12.19 -4.19 2.45
C HIS A 38 -13.18 -4.25 1.30
N THR A 39 -13.13 -5.29 0.49
CA THR A 39 -14.22 -5.69 -0.40
C THR A 39 -15.20 -6.61 0.35
N ALA A 40 -16.37 -6.90 -0.22
CA ALA A 40 -17.34 -7.81 0.38
C ALA A 40 -16.73 -9.15 0.79
N ARG A 41 -15.79 -9.69 -0.01
CA ARG A 41 -15.11 -10.96 0.24
C ARG A 41 -14.27 -10.96 1.52
N SER A 42 -13.72 -9.84 1.92
CA SER A 42 -12.80 -9.70 3.06
C SER A 42 -13.39 -8.95 4.26
N ALA A 43 -14.70 -8.70 4.27
CA ALA A 43 -15.37 -7.90 5.29
C ALA A 43 -15.18 -8.48 6.71
N GLY A 44 -15.38 -9.77 6.90
CA GLY A 44 -15.19 -10.44 8.21
C GLY A 44 -13.76 -10.35 8.72
N ALA A 45 -12.76 -10.57 7.85
CA ALA A 45 -11.35 -10.45 8.20
C ALA A 45 -10.97 -9.01 8.58
N ALA A 46 -11.50 -8.02 7.85
CA ALA A 46 -11.26 -6.62 8.15
C ALA A 46 -11.89 -6.17 9.47
N ALA A 47 -13.12 -6.61 9.75
CA ALA A 47 -13.80 -6.33 11.01
C ALA A 47 -13.06 -6.95 12.20
N SER A 48 -12.65 -8.22 12.09
CA SER A 48 -11.85 -8.90 13.10
C SER A 48 -10.51 -8.19 13.33
N LEU A 49 -9.83 -7.77 12.26
CA LEU A 49 -8.59 -6.99 12.37
C LEU A 49 -8.84 -5.69 13.13
N ALA A 50 -9.81 -4.88 12.70
CA ALA A 50 -10.10 -3.58 13.34
C ALA A 50 -10.42 -3.74 14.83
N GLY A 51 -11.19 -4.78 15.21
CA GLY A 51 -11.50 -5.08 16.60
C GLY A 51 -10.33 -5.59 17.44
N SER A 52 -9.24 -6.05 16.80
CA SER A 52 -8.04 -6.58 17.47
C SER A 52 -6.89 -5.58 17.56
N LEU A 53 -7.00 -4.39 16.97
CA LEU A 53 -5.97 -3.37 16.99
C LEU A 53 -5.85 -2.74 18.39
N PRO A 54 -4.63 -2.45 18.88
CA PRO A 54 -4.46 -1.75 20.16
C PRO A 54 -4.95 -0.30 20.06
N GLY A 55 -5.57 0.21 21.12
CA GLY A 55 -6.19 1.52 21.17
C GLY A 55 -7.69 1.45 20.93
N SER A 56 -8.28 2.51 20.40
CA SER A 56 -9.73 2.59 20.20
C SER A 56 -10.11 3.36 18.92
N GLY A 57 -11.37 3.21 18.51
CA GLY A 57 -11.92 3.95 17.37
C GLY A 57 -11.46 3.46 16.00
N HIS A 58 -10.83 2.29 15.93
CA HIS A 58 -10.48 1.66 14.63
C HIS A 58 -11.74 1.16 13.93
N MET A 59 -11.71 1.17 12.59
CA MET A 59 -12.88 0.81 11.79
C MET A 59 -12.47 -0.02 10.56
N ALA A 60 -13.40 -0.86 10.11
CA ALA A 60 -13.34 -1.50 8.81
C ALA A 60 -14.47 -0.93 7.94
N LEU A 61 -14.14 -0.39 6.78
CA LEU A 61 -15.10 0.23 5.86
C LEU A 61 -15.00 -0.39 4.46
N PRO A 62 -16.13 -0.53 3.74
CA PRO A 62 -16.12 -1.10 2.41
C PRO A 62 -15.50 -0.13 1.40
N ALA A 63 -14.66 -0.65 0.49
CA ALA A 63 -14.21 0.07 -0.69
C ALA A 63 -13.66 -0.88 -1.75
N ASP A 64 -13.99 -0.60 -3.01
CA ASP A 64 -13.37 -1.20 -4.18
C ASP A 64 -12.53 -0.14 -4.90
N VAL A 65 -11.22 -0.35 -4.96
CA VAL A 65 -10.30 0.57 -5.64
C VAL A 65 -10.52 0.64 -7.15
N ALA A 66 -11.15 -0.37 -7.74
CA ALA A 66 -11.52 -0.38 -9.15
C ALA A 66 -12.72 0.52 -9.46
N ASP A 67 -13.48 0.91 -8.44
CA ASP A 67 -14.66 1.77 -8.56
C ASP A 67 -14.44 3.12 -7.87
N THR A 68 -14.39 4.19 -8.67
CA THR A 68 -14.23 5.55 -8.16
C THR A 68 -15.42 6.00 -7.30
N ALA A 69 -16.65 5.58 -7.60
CA ALA A 69 -17.84 5.94 -6.82
C ALA A 69 -17.74 5.33 -5.40
N SER A 70 -17.26 4.09 -5.30
CA SER A 70 -16.98 3.43 -4.03
C SER A 70 -15.96 4.21 -3.17
N LEU A 71 -14.91 4.73 -3.78
CA LEU A 71 -13.90 5.53 -3.08
C LEU A 71 -14.43 6.90 -2.63
N LEU A 72 -15.31 7.52 -3.41
CA LEU A 72 -15.97 8.76 -3.03
C LEU A 72 -16.95 8.54 -1.87
N ALA A 73 -17.73 7.46 -1.90
CA ALA A 73 -18.61 7.06 -0.81
C ALA A 73 -17.81 6.78 0.48
N LEU A 74 -16.68 6.07 0.36
CA LEU A 74 -15.76 5.87 1.49
C LEU A 74 -15.29 7.20 2.08
N ARG A 75 -14.92 8.17 1.24
CA ARG A 75 -14.49 9.50 1.73
C ARG A 75 -15.57 10.17 2.56
N GLU A 76 -16.82 10.19 2.07
CA GLU A 76 -17.92 10.79 2.81
C GLU A 76 -18.19 10.07 4.14
N ASP A 77 -18.11 8.74 4.17
CA ASP A 77 -18.27 7.96 5.40
C ASP A 77 -17.14 8.23 6.40
N VAL A 78 -15.89 8.32 5.95
CA VAL A 78 -14.74 8.71 6.79
C VAL A 78 -14.92 10.14 7.33
N ARG A 79 -15.32 11.07 6.47
CA ARG A 79 -15.55 12.46 6.84
C ARG A 79 -16.64 12.60 7.91
N ALA A 80 -17.76 11.91 7.73
CA ALA A 80 -18.87 11.94 8.69
C ALA A 80 -18.50 11.37 10.08
N ARG A 81 -17.63 10.35 10.12
CA ARG A 81 -17.24 9.66 11.36
C ARG A 81 -16.00 10.23 12.05
N CYS A 82 -15.11 10.88 11.28
CA CYS A 82 -13.78 11.25 11.76
C CYS A 82 -13.46 12.73 11.57
N GLY A 83 -14.32 13.50 10.90
CA GLY A 83 -14.06 14.91 10.55
C GLY A 83 -13.29 15.06 9.24
N ASP A 84 -12.87 16.28 8.95
CA ASP A 84 -12.33 16.68 7.65
C ASP A 84 -10.84 16.41 7.46
N ALA A 85 -10.11 15.98 8.49
CA ALA A 85 -8.67 15.78 8.44
C ALA A 85 -8.30 14.29 8.37
N LEU A 86 -7.47 13.92 7.37
CA LEU A 86 -6.78 12.64 7.27
C LEU A 86 -5.27 12.88 7.30
N HIS A 87 -4.53 12.17 8.14
CA HIS A 87 -3.10 12.40 8.30
C HIS A 87 -2.24 11.45 7.46
N LEU A 88 -2.70 10.20 7.28
CA LEU A 88 -1.96 9.18 6.54
C LEU A 88 -2.89 8.37 5.64
N LEU A 89 -2.57 8.32 4.35
CA LEU A 89 -3.17 7.41 3.38
C LEU A 89 -2.12 6.37 2.96
N VAL A 90 -2.40 5.10 3.21
CA VAL A 90 -1.57 3.98 2.75
C VAL A 90 -2.31 3.22 1.65
N ASN A 91 -1.75 3.18 0.44
CA ASN A 91 -2.26 2.40 -0.68
C ASN A 91 -1.56 1.04 -0.71
N ALA A 92 -2.18 0.03 -0.08
CA ALA A 92 -1.70 -1.35 -0.05
C ALA A 92 -2.57 -2.33 -0.85
N ALA A 93 -3.68 -1.86 -1.44
CA ALA A 93 -4.47 -2.66 -2.36
C ALA A 93 -3.69 -2.97 -3.64
N GLY A 94 -3.80 -4.19 -4.11
CA GLY A 94 -3.15 -4.64 -5.33
C GLY A 94 -3.71 -5.97 -5.83
N PHE A 95 -3.41 -6.24 -7.08
CA PHE A 95 -3.77 -7.47 -7.78
C PHE A 95 -2.58 -7.95 -8.60
N THR A 96 -2.42 -9.26 -8.69
CA THR A 96 -1.50 -9.88 -9.63
C THR A 96 -2.00 -11.23 -10.11
N LYS A 97 -1.59 -11.59 -11.33
CA LYS A 97 -1.70 -12.93 -11.92
C LYS A 97 -0.36 -13.23 -12.57
N PRO A 98 0.30 -14.33 -12.20
CA PRO A 98 1.54 -14.73 -12.85
C PRO A 98 1.30 -15.08 -14.32
N VAL A 99 2.10 -14.45 -15.19
CA VAL A 99 2.19 -14.75 -16.62
C VAL A 99 3.69 -14.74 -16.97
N PRO A 100 4.26 -15.84 -17.51
CA PRO A 100 5.65 -15.85 -17.94
C PRO A 100 5.92 -14.72 -18.93
N HIS A 101 7.03 -14.00 -18.77
CA HIS A 101 7.32 -12.83 -19.62
C HIS A 101 7.55 -13.20 -21.09
N ALA A 102 7.92 -14.45 -21.38
CA ALA A 102 8.08 -14.94 -22.75
C ALA A 102 6.73 -15.31 -23.43
N ASP A 103 5.66 -15.44 -22.67
CA ASP A 103 4.33 -15.80 -23.17
C ASP A 103 3.49 -14.52 -23.33
N LEU A 104 3.67 -13.84 -24.46
CA LEU A 104 3.01 -12.57 -24.73
C LEU A 104 1.51 -12.75 -24.95
N ASP A 105 1.08 -13.85 -25.53
CA ASP A 105 -0.34 -14.13 -25.84
C ASP A 105 -1.16 -14.42 -24.57
N ALA A 106 -0.55 -14.99 -23.54
CA ALA A 106 -1.20 -15.22 -22.25
C ALA A 106 -1.43 -13.94 -21.45
N LEU A 107 -0.80 -12.82 -21.82
CA LEU A 107 -1.02 -11.50 -21.24
C LEU A 107 -2.03 -10.71 -22.09
N ASP A 108 -3.30 -11.11 -22.03
CA ASP A 108 -4.37 -10.50 -22.79
C ASP A 108 -4.71 -9.07 -22.32
N ASP A 109 -5.41 -8.32 -23.19
CA ASP A 109 -5.81 -6.92 -22.94
C ASP A 109 -6.65 -6.77 -21.67
N GLY A 110 -7.58 -7.70 -21.41
CA GLY A 110 -8.41 -7.67 -20.20
C GLY A 110 -7.61 -7.82 -18.91
N LEU A 111 -6.55 -8.65 -18.93
CA LEU A 111 -5.64 -8.79 -17.80
C LEU A 111 -4.77 -7.53 -17.63
N ILE A 112 -4.28 -6.95 -18.73
CA ILE A 112 -3.54 -5.67 -18.71
C ILE A 112 -4.41 -4.58 -18.10
N ASP A 113 -5.64 -4.38 -18.60
CA ASP A 113 -6.57 -3.37 -18.13
C ASP A 113 -6.88 -3.55 -16.64
N ARG A 114 -7.15 -4.77 -16.21
CA ARG A 114 -7.40 -5.07 -14.81
C ARG A 114 -6.17 -4.78 -13.94
N MET A 115 -4.97 -5.11 -14.41
CA MET A 115 -3.71 -4.85 -13.69
C MET A 115 -3.53 -3.34 -13.46
N PHE A 116 -3.71 -2.52 -14.48
CA PHE A 116 -3.61 -1.08 -14.37
C PHE A 116 -4.77 -0.47 -13.58
N THR A 117 -5.99 -0.98 -13.76
CA THR A 117 -7.18 -0.51 -13.03
C THR A 117 -6.99 -0.65 -11.52
N VAL A 118 -6.52 -1.80 -11.04
CA VAL A 118 -6.39 -2.04 -9.61
C VAL A 118 -5.11 -1.43 -9.04
N ASN A 119 -3.95 -1.67 -9.70
CA ASN A 119 -2.66 -1.33 -9.09
C ASN A 119 -2.27 0.13 -9.27
N TRP A 120 -2.66 0.78 -10.37
CA TRP A 120 -2.27 2.17 -10.66
C TRP A 120 -3.45 3.13 -10.57
N ARG A 121 -4.48 2.96 -11.40
CA ARG A 121 -5.64 3.85 -11.45
C ARG A 121 -6.37 3.88 -10.09
N GLY A 122 -6.52 2.72 -9.45
CA GLY A 122 -7.18 2.61 -8.15
C GLY A 122 -6.44 3.35 -7.04
N GLN A 123 -5.10 3.28 -7.01
CA GLN A 123 -4.31 4.06 -6.07
C GLN A 123 -4.42 5.58 -6.36
N PHE A 124 -4.35 5.98 -7.64
CA PHE A 124 -4.55 7.38 -8.01
C PHE A 124 -5.95 7.88 -7.63
N ALA A 125 -6.99 7.07 -7.86
CA ALA A 125 -8.38 7.42 -7.51
C ALA A 125 -8.55 7.58 -5.99
N ALA A 126 -7.95 6.72 -5.18
CA ALA A 126 -7.93 6.87 -3.72
C ALA A 126 -7.20 8.17 -3.30
N ILE A 127 -6.03 8.44 -3.87
CA ILE A 127 -5.30 9.70 -3.60
C ILE A 127 -6.16 10.90 -3.96
N ARG A 128 -6.75 10.93 -5.15
CA ARG A 128 -7.63 12.02 -5.61
C ARG A 128 -8.83 12.23 -4.69
N ALA A 129 -9.45 11.14 -4.22
CA ALA A 129 -10.59 11.21 -3.31
C ALA A 129 -10.21 11.81 -1.95
N PHE A 130 -9.06 11.44 -1.40
CA PHE A 130 -8.64 11.84 -0.05
C PHE A 130 -7.66 13.02 0.01
N ALA A 131 -7.16 13.52 -1.12
CA ALA A 131 -6.24 14.68 -1.15
C ALA A 131 -6.78 15.92 -0.42
N PRO A 132 -8.07 16.28 -0.51
CA PRO A 132 -8.59 17.41 0.27
C PRO A 132 -8.48 17.20 1.78
N MET A 133 -8.78 16.00 2.29
CA MET A 133 -8.67 15.68 3.71
C MET A 133 -7.22 15.62 4.19
N LEU A 134 -6.30 15.12 3.33
CA LEU A 134 -4.87 15.11 3.60
C LEU A 134 -4.31 16.54 3.69
N LYS A 135 -4.71 17.43 2.79
CA LYS A 135 -4.34 18.86 2.85
C LYS A 135 -4.91 19.53 4.09
N ALA A 136 -6.16 19.24 4.45
CA ALA A 136 -6.81 19.81 5.64
C ALA A 136 -6.12 19.42 6.97
N SER A 137 -5.35 18.32 7.00
CA SER A 137 -4.55 17.96 8.17
C SER A 137 -3.33 18.87 8.39
N GLY A 138 -2.87 19.59 7.36
CA GLY A 138 -1.68 20.44 7.38
C GLY A 138 -0.33 19.69 7.40
N ASP A 139 -0.34 18.37 7.60
CA ASP A 139 0.83 17.48 7.63
C ASP A 139 0.43 16.09 7.10
N GLY A 140 -0.11 16.09 5.88
CA GLY A 140 -0.58 14.88 5.22
C GLY A 140 0.57 14.02 4.70
N LEU A 141 0.38 12.70 4.75
CA LEU A 141 1.32 11.75 4.14
C LEU A 141 0.56 10.71 3.31
N ILE A 142 1.08 10.46 2.10
CA ILE A 142 0.68 9.34 1.25
C ILE A 142 1.84 8.38 1.15
N VAL A 143 1.58 7.09 1.40
CA VAL A 143 2.55 6.01 1.15
C VAL A 143 1.92 4.96 0.26
N SER A 144 2.48 4.78 -0.93
CA SER A 144 2.03 3.77 -1.90
C SER A 144 2.93 2.53 -1.90
N VAL A 145 2.33 1.34 -1.89
CA VAL A 145 3.09 0.09 -2.01
C VAL A 145 3.37 -0.19 -3.49
N SER A 146 4.61 0.10 -3.90
CA SER A 146 5.20 -0.25 -5.19
C SER A 146 5.77 -1.68 -5.16
N SER A 147 6.85 -1.95 -5.88
CA SER A 147 7.62 -3.20 -5.89
C SER A 147 8.96 -2.98 -6.58
N ILE A 148 9.99 -3.75 -6.22
CA ILE A 148 11.22 -3.81 -7.04
C ILE A 148 10.94 -4.25 -8.49
N ALA A 149 9.85 -4.96 -8.74
CA ALA A 149 9.43 -5.35 -10.09
C ALA A 149 9.26 -4.15 -11.03
N GLY A 150 8.83 -2.99 -10.52
CA GLY A 150 8.73 -1.75 -11.29
C GLY A 150 10.08 -1.13 -11.67
N ARG A 151 11.18 -1.57 -11.06
CA ARG A 151 12.54 -1.08 -11.30
C ARG A 151 13.40 -2.07 -12.07
N THR A 152 13.23 -3.35 -11.77
CA THR A 152 14.04 -4.43 -12.36
C THR A 152 13.42 -5.02 -13.62
N GLY A 153 12.12 -4.82 -13.83
CA GLY A 153 11.37 -5.52 -14.87
C GLY A 153 11.17 -7.02 -14.60
N VAL A 154 11.55 -7.50 -13.42
CA VAL A 154 11.37 -8.90 -13.01
C VAL A 154 10.23 -9.00 -12.01
N GLY A 155 9.13 -9.63 -12.42
CA GLY A 155 7.90 -9.72 -11.64
C GLY A 155 6.95 -10.80 -12.09
N SER A 156 5.75 -10.81 -11.55
CA SER A 156 4.72 -11.80 -11.86
C SER A 156 4.17 -11.72 -13.29
N SER A 157 4.24 -10.55 -13.93
CA SER A 157 3.92 -10.31 -15.34
C SER A 157 4.48 -8.97 -15.79
N ILE A 158 4.60 -8.77 -17.12
CA ILE A 158 5.04 -7.48 -17.70
C ILE A 158 4.10 -6.34 -17.28
N ALA A 159 2.77 -6.54 -17.31
CA ALA A 159 1.81 -5.54 -16.89
C ALA A 159 1.92 -5.17 -15.41
N TYR A 160 2.24 -6.13 -14.54
CA TYR A 160 2.51 -5.86 -13.12
C TYR A 160 3.75 -4.98 -12.95
N CYS A 161 4.84 -5.30 -13.64
CA CYS A 161 6.07 -4.50 -13.61
C CYS A 161 5.78 -3.06 -14.08
N ALA A 162 5.07 -2.89 -15.19
CA ALA A 162 4.70 -1.58 -15.72
C ALA A 162 3.81 -0.78 -14.76
N ALA A 163 2.79 -1.41 -14.17
CA ALA A 163 1.92 -0.74 -13.20
C ALA A 163 2.69 -0.29 -11.95
N LYS A 164 3.66 -1.07 -11.47
CA LYS A 164 4.51 -0.72 -10.33
C LYS A 164 5.53 0.37 -10.66
N ALA A 165 6.11 0.37 -11.85
CA ALA A 165 6.93 1.48 -12.35
C ALA A 165 6.11 2.79 -12.43
N GLY A 166 4.85 2.69 -12.89
CA GLY A 166 3.92 3.80 -12.91
C GLY A 166 3.66 4.41 -11.52
N ILE A 167 3.62 3.60 -10.45
CA ILE A 167 3.51 4.11 -9.07
C ILE A 167 4.74 4.94 -8.69
N ASP A 168 5.94 4.51 -9.05
CA ASP A 168 7.18 5.25 -8.72
C ASP A 168 7.22 6.63 -9.41
N VAL A 169 6.75 6.71 -10.67
CA VAL A 169 6.62 7.98 -11.40
C VAL A 169 5.51 8.83 -10.82
N MET A 170 4.34 8.25 -10.55
CA MET A 170 3.20 8.93 -9.94
C MET A 170 3.57 9.55 -8.59
N THR A 171 4.37 8.86 -7.77
CA THR A 171 4.87 9.35 -6.48
C THR A 171 5.65 10.66 -6.65
N LYS A 172 6.53 10.76 -7.64
CA LYS A 172 7.30 11.98 -7.94
C LYS A 172 6.40 13.13 -8.41
N SER A 173 5.45 12.83 -9.27
CA SER A 173 4.53 13.83 -9.83
C SER A 173 3.61 14.40 -8.75
N LEU A 174 3.03 13.53 -7.92
CA LEU A 174 2.14 13.94 -6.84
C LEU A 174 2.89 14.67 -5.71
N ALA A 175 4.12 14.31 -5.43
CA ALA A 175 4.95 15.04 -4.47
C ALA A 175 5.12 16.51 -4.84
N ARG A 176 5.30 16.82 -6.13
CA ARG A 176 5.36 18.21 -6.63
C ARG A 176 4.01 18.90 -6.56
N ALA A 177 2.93 18.18 -6.86
CA ALA A 177 1.58 18.75 -6.96
C ALA A 177 0.92 18.99 -5.60
N LEU A 178 1.33 18.26 -4.56
CA LEU A 178 0.67 18.29 -3.25
C LEU A 178 1.52 18.91 -2.13
N ALA A 179 2.77 19.23 -2.41
CA ALA A 179 3.61 19.97 -1.47
C ALA A 179 3.14 21.44 -1.36
N PRO A 180 3.36 22.09 -0.21
CA PRO A 180 4.02 21.56 0.99
C PRO A 180 3.10 20.76 1.94
N GLU A 181 1.77 20.79 1.75
CA GLU A 181 0.79 20.29 2.72
C GLU A 181 0.79 18.75 2.83
N VAL A 182 1.20 18.05 1.75
CA VAL A 182 1.18 16.59 1.70
C VAL A 182 2.49 16.05 1.15
N ARG A 183 3.15 15.20 1.93
CA ARG A 183 4.30 14.41 1.46
C ARG A 183 3.81 13.14 0.75
N VAL A 184 4.49 12.75 -0.31
CA VAL A 184 4.14 11.55 -1.09
C VAL A 184 5.37 10.67 -1.23
N LEU A 185 5.27 9.45 -0.70
CA LEU A 185 6.34 8.45 -0.72
C LEU A 185 5.81 7.12 -1.26
N ALA A 186 6.71 6.28 -1.71
CA ALA A 186 6.42 4.89 -2.01
C ALA A 186 7.40 3.97 -1.26
N VAL A 187 6.97 2.75 -0.98
CA VAL A 187 7.83 1.65 -0.57
C VAL A 187 7.83 0.58 -1.65
N ALA A 188 9.00 0.07 -2.02
CA ALA A 188 9.19 -0.95 -3.06
C ALA A 188 9.75 -2.23 -2.44
N PRO A 189 8.88 -3.13 -1.96
CA PRO A 189 9.34 -4.40 -1.41
C PRO A 189 9.92 -5.30 -2.51
N GLY A 190 10.85 -6.16 -2.09
CA GLY A 190 11.20 -7.38 -2.81
C GLY A 190 10.13 -8.45 -2.63
N VAL A 191 10.56 -9.72 -2.57
CA VAL A 191 9.62 -10.81 -2.24
C VAL A 191 9.24 -10.74 -0.77
N VAL A 192 7.94 -10.72 -0.52
CA VAL A 192 7.35 -10.71 0.83
C VAL A 192 6.58 -12.00 1.03
N ASP A 193 6.73 -12.61 2.21
CA ASP A 193 5.98 -13.81 2.59
C ASP A 193 4.53 -13.46 2.89
N THR A 194 3.70 -13.55 1.87
CA THR A 194 2.25 -13.32 1.91
C THR A 194 1.56 -14.15 0.84
N GLY A 195 0.26 -14.33 0.94
CA GLY A 195 -0.56 -14.98 -0.10
C GLY A 195 -0.84 -14.12 -1.34
N PHE A 196 -0.10 -13.02 -1.56
CA PHE A 196 -0.38 -12.09 -2.66
C PHE A 196 -0.16 -12.67 -4.06
N VAL A 197 0.91 -13.45 -4.24
CA VAL A 197 1.20 -14.12 -5.52
C VAL A 197 0.74 -15.58 -5.42
N PRO A 198 -0.29 -15.99 -6.16
CA PRO A 198 -0.77 -17.36 -6.12
C PRO A 198 0.20 -18.35 -6.78
N GLY A 199 0.11 -19.63 -6.42
CA GLY A 199 0.86 -20.72 -7.08
C GLY A 199 2.32 -20.87 -6.64
N ARG A 200 2.75 -20.20 -5.56
CA ARG A 200 4.09 -20.42 -4.98
C ARG A 200 4.13 -21.76 -4.26
N GLY A 201 5.07 -22.64 -4.67
CA GLY A 201 5.30 -23.93 -4.01
C GLY A 201 5.98 -23.80 -2.65
N PRO A 202 6.06 -24.89 -1.85
CA PRO A 202 6.59 -24.88 -0.49
C PRO A 202 8.06 -24.41 -0.41
N ASP A 203 8.89 -24.73 -1.42
CA ASP A 203 10.32 -24.38 -1.44
C ASP A 203 10.59 -22.97 -1.98
N PHE A 204 9.56 -22.24 -2.42
CA PHE A 204 9.74 -20.94 -3.06
C PHE A 204 10.48 -19.96 -2.14
N ASN A 205 10.05 -19.83 -0.89
CA ASN A 205 10.66 -18.89 0.06
C ASN A 205 12.11 -19.24 0.37
N ALA A 206 12.44 -20.54 0.49
CA ALA A 206 13.82 -20.99 0.71
C ALA A 206 14.75 -20.65 -0.47
N LYS A 207 14.28 -20.86 -1.71
CA LYS A 207 15.03 -20.51 -2.93
C LYS A 207 15.26 -19.00 -3.04
N ILE A 208 14.25 -18.20 -2.70
CA ILE A 208 14.36 -16.74 -2.72
C ILE A 208 15.31 -16.25 -1.61
N ALA A 209 15.22 -16.81 -0.41
CA ALA A 209 16.11 -16.47 0.70
C ALA A 209 17.58 -16.73 0.33
N ALA A 210 17.88 -17.89 -0.29
CA ALA A 210 19.24 -18.26 -0.71
C ALA A 210 19.86 -17.28 -1.72
N SER A 211 19.04 -16.61 -2.53
CA SER A 211 19.47 -15.62 -3.53
C SER A 211 19.27 -14.16 -3.10
N THR A 212 18.93 -13.93 -1.84
CA THR A 212 18.76 -12.58 -1.27
C THR A 212 19.96 -12.29 -0.36
N PRO A 213 20.69 -11.19 -0.52
CA PRO A 213 21.88 -10.88 0.30
C PRO A 213 21.66 -10.94 1.80
N LEU A 214 20.49 -10.49 2.31
CA LEU A 214 20.15 -10.62 3.72
C LEU A 214 19.70 -12.03 4.16
N GLY A 215 19.76 -13.04 3.30
CA GLY A 215 19.55 -14.45 3.62
C GLY A 215 18.10 -14.82 4.01
N ARG A 216 17.14 -13.93 3.76
CA ARG A 216 15.73 -14.17 4.10
C ARG A 216 14.76 -13.49 3.13
N VAL A 217 13.54 -13.98 3.12
CA VAL A 217 12.41 -13.30 2.49
C VAL A 217 11.90 -12.18 3.41
N GLY A 218 11.42 -11.08 2.84
CA GLY A 218 10.80 -10.00 3.58
C GLY A 218 9.48 -10.45 4.24
N SER A 219 9.18 -9.92 5.42
CA SER A 219 7.89 -10.09 6.08
C SER A 219 6.97 -8.90 5.80
N ALA A 220 5.67 -9.10 5.93
CA ALA A 220 4.71 -7.99 5.88
C ALA A 220 5.00 -6.92 6.95
N ARG A 221 5.55 -7.33 8.12
CA ARG A 221 5.94 -6.41 9.19
C ARG A 221 7.19 -5.57 8.83
N ASP A 222 8.13 -6.09 8.04
CA ASP A 222 9.27 -5.29 7.55
C ASP A 222 8.75 -4.11 6.70
N VAL A 223 7.80 -4.38 5.79
CA VAL A 223 7.18 -3.34 4.95
C VAL A 223 6.38 -2.35 5.79
N ALA A 224 5.58 -2.85 6.74
CA ALA A 224 4.79 -2.01 7.65
C ALA A 224 5.66 -1.05 8.49
N ARG A 225 6.82 -1.53 8.98
CA ARG A 225 7.79 -0.70 9.72
C ARG A 225 8.41 0.39 8.85
N ALA A 226 8.66 0.12 7.57
CA ALA A 226 9.15 1.16 6.66
C ALA A 226 8.06 2.21 6.37
N ILE A 227 6.80 1.80 6.26
CA ILE A 227 5.66 2.74 6.15
C ILE A 227 5.56 3.60 7.42
N LEU A 228 5.71 3.01 8.61
CA LEU A 228 5.78 3.76 9.85
C LEU A 228 6.96 4.75 9.86
N ALA A 229 8.15 4.34 9.41
CA ALA A 229 9.30 5.22 9.31
C ALA A 229 9.06 6.42 8.37
N CYS A 230 8.31 6.23 7.27
CA CYS A 230 7.87 7.34 6.42
C CYS A 230 7.03 8.37 7.20
N ALA A 231 6.19 7.90 8.15
CA ALA A 231 5.33 8.76 8.95
C ALA A 231 6.06 9.42 10.12
N THR A 232 7.10 8.79 10.67
CA THR A 232 7.70 9.20 11.94
C THR A 232 9.13 9.74 11.81
N SER A 233 9.94 9.18 10.91
CA SER A 233 11.39 9.44 10.85
C SER A 233 11.82 10.17 9.58
N LEU A 234 11.11 9.99 8.46
CA LEU A 234 11.49 10.56 7.16
C LEU A 234 10.74 11.87 6.86
N GLN A 235 10.74 12.80 7.81
CA GLN A 235 9.95 14.04 7.72
C GLN A 235 10.42 15.00 6.61
N PHE A 236 11.68 14.95 6.21
CA PHE A 236 12.25 15.76 5.11
C PHE A 236 12.33 14.98 3.79
N SER A 237 11.44 13.98 3.61
CA SER A 237 11.40 13.15 2.41
C SER A 237 10.05 13.24 1.72
N THR A 238 10.06 13.51 0.40
CA THR A 238 8.91 13.43 -0.49
C THR A 238 9.36 13.08 -1.90
N GLY A 239 8.50 12.49 -2.73
CA GLY A 239 8.78 12.16 -4.12
C GLY A 239 9.75 11.00 -4.33
N THR A 240 10.05 10.21 -3.31
CA THR A 240 10.99 9.08 -3.40
C THR A 240 10.34 7.74 -3.13
N THR A 241 10.95 6.69 -3.68
CA THR A 241 10.59 5.29 -3.45
C THR A 241 11.68 4.61 -2.63
N ILE A 242 11.32 4.07 -1.48
CA ILE A 242 12.21 3.38 -0.54
C ILE A 242 12.22 1.90 -0.89
N VAL A 243 13.37 1.38 -1.30
CA VAL A 243 13.55 -0.04 -1.61
C VAL A 243 13.72 -0.85 -0.33
N LEU A 244 13.00 -1.98 -0.28
CA LEU A 244 12.95 -2.91 0.87
C LEU A 244 13.00 -4.34 0.37
N ASP A 245 14.15 -4.78 -0.11
CA ASP A 245 14.28 -6.04 -0.82
C ASP A 245 15.39 -6.96 -0.29
N GLY A 246 16.06 -6.58 0.79
CA GLY A 246 17.17 -7.34 1.35
C GLY A 246 18.41 -7.38 0.45
N GLY A 247 18.52 -6.44 -0.50
CA GLY A 247 19.59 -6.38 -1.48
C GLY A 247 19.35 -7.20 -2.76
N ARG A 248 18.12 -7.73 -2.94
CA ARG A 248 17.79 -8.63 -4.05
C ARG A 248 17.91 -7.98 -5.43
N SER A 249 17.81 -6.68 -5.55
CA SER A 249 17.91 -5.94 -6.82
C SER A 249 19.31 -5.43 -7.16
N LEU A 250 20.33 -5.82 -6.38
CA LEU A 250 21.73 -5.50 -6.61
C LEU A 250 22.34 -6.32 -7.73
#